data_615be0d4c872bf734ae67c02ee672662
#
_entry.id   615be0d4c872bf734ae67c02ee672662
#
_cell.length_a   1.000
_cell.length_b   1.000
_cell.length_c   1.000
_cell.angle_alpha   90.00
_cell.angle_beta   90.00
_cell.angle_gamma   90.00
#
_symmetry.space_group_name_H-M   'P 1'
#
loop_
_entity.id
_entity.type
_entity.pdbx_description
1 polymer ?
#
loop_
_entity_poly.entity_id
_entity_poly.type
_entity_poly.pdbx_seq_one_letter_code
_entity_poly.pdbx_strand_id
1 'polypeptide(L)'
;MVRLEGEALLRLMEIRRTLENDVVRKATINATASQRQQISNLCDLLLIEVNAGRPWRKADHAFHGAIYDASGNPMYGQILVNLDHALERGGTSPFNADAFGLDSFPIHRDLADAILASDAELAVQVINRLLDTVEVEVQAIIDGGKVS
;
A
#
# COMPACT_ATOMS: atom_id res chain seq x y z
N MET A 1 -19.22 -11.30 11.07
CA MET A 1 -19.08 -10.20 10.07
C MET A 1 -17.62 -9.80 9.91
N VAL A 2 -16.96 -9.34 10.99
CA VAL A 2 -15.53 -8.95 10.95
C VAL A 2 -14.62 -10.08 10.47
N ARG A 3 -14.82 -11.28 10.96
CA ARG A 3 -14.04 -12.45 10.52
C ARG A 3 -14.14 -12.68 9.01
N LEU A 4 -15.37 -12.64 8.47
CA LEU A 4 -15.59 -12.85 7.03
C LEU A 4 -14.96 -11.74 6.20
N GLU A 5 -15.07 -10.49 6.63
CA GLU A 5 -14.42 -9.36 5.97
C GLU A 5 -12.90 -9.53 5.99
N GLY A 6 -12.32 -9.90 7.13
CA GLY A 6 -10.90 -10.09 7.29
C GLY A 6 -10.36 -11.25 6.44
N GLU A 7 -11.07 -12.37 6.43
CA GLU A 7 -10.68 -13.52 5.61
C GLU A 7 -10.74 -13.19 4.11
N ALA A 8 -11.77 -12.47 3.67
CA ALA A 8 -11.87 -12.01 2.29
C ALA A 8 -10.73 -11.04 1.95
N LEU A 9 -10.39 -10.14 2.87
CA LEU A 9 -9.28 -9.21 2.69
C LEU A 9 -7.94 -9.95 2.56
N LEU A 10 -7.70 -10.98 3.38
CA LEU A 10 -6.48 -11.78 3.29
C LEU A 10 -6.35 -12.48 1.93
N ARG A 11 -7.45 -13.04 1.41
CA ARG A 11 -7.47 -13.65 0.08
C ARG A 11 -7.19 -12.64 -1.02
N LEU A 12 -7.75 -11.45 -0.89
CA LEU A 12 -7.49 -10.35 -1.83
C LEU A 12 -6.03 -9.93 -1.78
N MET A 13 -5.46 -9.85 -0.58
CA MET A 13 -4.05 -9.50 -0.39
C MET A 13 -3.10 -10.55 -0.98
N GLU A 14 -3.49 -11.82 -1.01
CA GLU A 14 -2.70 -12.87 -1.68
C GLU A 14 -2.53 -12.56 -3.17
N ILE A 15 -3.62 -12.21 -3.84
CA ILE A 15 -3.60 -11.81 -5.25
C ILE A 15 -2.80 -10.50 -5.41
N ARG A 16 -3.08 -9.54 -4.57
CA ARG A 16 -2.43 -8.23 -4.56
C ARG A 16 -0.91 -8.35 -4.42
N ARG A 17 -0.44 -9.25 -3.54
CA ARG A 17 0.99 -9.46 -3.33
C ARG A 17 1.71 -9.84 -4.64
N THR A 18 1.12 -10.72 -5.43
CA THR A 18 1.69 -11.12 -6.72
C THR A 18 1.83 -9.93 -7.65
N LEU A 19 0.78 -9.11 -7.75
CA LEU A 19 0.77 -7.92 -8.62
C LEU A 19 1.70 -6.82 -8.09
N GLU A 20 1.70 -6.58 -6.79
CA GLU A 20 2.54 -5.55 -6.16
C GLU A 20 4.03 -5.87 -6.33
N ASN A 21 4.44 -7.12 -6.16
CA ASN A 21 5.82 -7.52 -6.38
C ASN A 21 6.27 -7.20 -7.80
N ASP A 22 5.44 -7.51 -8.79
CA ASP A 22 5.77 -7.29 -10.19
C ASP A 22 5.79 -5.79 -10.55
N VAL A 23 4.76 -5.06 -10.12
CA VAL A 23 4.65 -3.63 -10.46
C VAL A 23 5.74 -2.79 -9.77
N VAL A 24 6.08 -3.11 -8.53
CA VAL A 24 7.13 -2.39 -7.80
C VAL A 24 8.49 -2.62 -8.47
N ARG A 25 8.77 -3.86 -8.87
CA ARG A 25 10.00 -4.17 -9.59
C ARG A 25 10.08 -3.40 -10.90
N LYS A 26 9.02 -3.43 -11.70
CA LYS A 26 8.97 -2.72 -12.99
C LYS A 26 9.05 -1.21 -12.82
N ALA A 27 8.35 -0.65 -11.84
CA ALA A 27 8.41 0.78 -11.55
C ALA A 27 9.83 1.20 -11.19
N THR A 28 10.50 0.44 -10.33
CA THR A 28 11.86 0.77 -9.91
C THR A 28 12.84 0.74 -11.08
N ILE A 29 12.66 -0.18 -12.01
CA ILE A 29 13.52 -0.30 -13.21
C ILE A 29 13.19 0.80 -14.23
N ASN A 30 11.90 1.06 -14.48
CA ASN A 30 11.41 1.86 -15.60
C ASN A 30 11.20 3.34 -15.27
N ALA A 31 11.07 3.71 -13.98
CA ALA A 31 10.79 5.09 -13.61
C ALA A 31 11.86 6.05 -14.12
N THR A 32 11.41 7.19 -14.63
CA THR A 32 12.30 8.31 -14.93
C THR A 32 12.78 8.96 -13.62
N ALA A 33 13.84 9.77 -13.69
CA ALA A 33 14.30 10.52 -12.53
C ALA A 33 13.19 11.42 -11.96
N SER A 34 12.39 12.03 -12.83
CA SER A 34 11.24 12.84 -12.44
C SER A 34 10.18 12.02 -11.71
N GLN A 35 9.85 10.83 -12.21
CA GLN A 35 8.88 9.94 -11.56
C GLN A 35 9.36 9.48 -10.19
N ARG A 36 10.64 9.12 -10.06
CA ARG A 36 11.22 8.74 -8.76
C ARG A 36 11.12 9.87 -7.75
N GLN A 37 11.42 11.08 -8.17
CA GLN A 37 11.32 12.24 -7.29
C GLN A 37 9.85 12.52 -6.91
N GLN A 38 8.93 12.39 -7.85
CA GLN A 38 7.50 12.54 -7.58
C GLN A 38 7.01 11.52 -6.55
N ILE A 39 7.41 10.26 -6.68
CA ILE A 39 7.05 9.21 -5.72
C ILE A 39 7.56 9.58 -4.33
N SER A 40 8.80 10.04 -4.23
CA SER A 40 9.39 10.48 -2.97
C SER A 40 8.61 11.66 -2.37
N ASN A 41 8.26 12.64 -3.17
CA ASN A 41 7.48 13.81 -2.73
C ASN A 41 6.08 13.42 -2.26
N LEU A 42 5.42 12.50 -2.96
CA LEU A 42 4.10 12.01 -2.57
C LEU A 42 4.17 11.22 -1.26
N CYS A 43 5.25 10.51 -1.02
CA CYS A 43 5.49 9.87 0.26
C CYS A 43 5.61 10.89 1.40
N ASP A 44 6.34 11.97 1.18
CA ASP A 44 6.45 13.05 2.16
C ASP A 44 5.09 13.63 2.51
N LEU A 45 4.25 13.91 1.50
CA LEU A 45 2.90 14.42 1.71
C LEU A 45 2.03 13.43 2.50
N LEU A 46 2.11 12.15 2.16
CA LEU A 46 1.40 11.10 2.88
C LEU A 46 1.79 11.08 4.36
N LEU A 47 3.07 11.09 4.66
CA LEU A 47 3.56 11.03 6.04
C LEU A 47 3.20 12.30 6.83
N ILE A 48 3.12 13.45 6.18
CA ILE A 48 2.64 14.69 6.82
C ILE A 48 1.19 14.50 7.27
N GLU A 49 0.32 13.96 6.41
CA GLU A 49 -1.08 13.71 6.75
C GLU A 49 -1.22 12.70 7.90
N VAL A 50 -0.49 11.59 7.81
CA VAL A 50 -0.50 10.54 8.85
C VAL A 50 -0.03 11.10 10.19
N ASN A 51 1.09 11.80 10.21
CA ASN A 51 1.69 12.30 11.46
C ASN A 51 0.86 13.43 12.10
N ALA A 52 0.09 14.16 11.28
CA ALA A 52 -0.80 15.20 11.78
C ALA A 52 -2.18 14.67 12.23
N GLY A 53 -2.42 13.37 12.06
CA GLY A 53 -3.72 12.77 12.38
C GLY A 53 -4.84 13.20 11.44
N ARG A 54 -4.50 13.66 10.23
CA ARG A 54 -5.48 14.05 9.22
C ARG A 54 -5.83 12.87 8.31
N PRO A 55 -6.94 12.95 7.55
CA PRO A 55 -7.29 11.91 6.58
C PRO A 55 -6.16 11.69 5.57
N TRP A 56 -5.75 10.45 5.40
CA TRP A 56 -4.54 10.09 4.63
C TRP A 56 -4.83 9.23 3.39
N ARG A 57 -6.05 8.72 3.21
CA ARG A 57 -6.35 7.76 2.13
C ARG A 57 -6.10 8.32 0.74
N LYS A 58 -6.47 9.59 0.51
CA LYS A 58 -6.23 10.23 -0.78
C LYS A 58 -4.73 10.32 -1.09
N ALA A 59 -3.93 10.70 -0.11
CA ALA A 59 -2.48 10.79 -0.26
C ALA A 59 -1.85 9.40 -0.46
N ASP A 60 -2.35 8.39 0.24
CA ASP A 60 -1.92 7.00 0.07
C ASP A 60 -2.20 6.50 -1.35
N HIS A 61 -3.40 6.73 -1.86
CA HIS A 61 -3.78 6.36 -3.23
C HIS A 61 -2.91 7.10 -4.27
N ALA A 62 -2.59 8.36 -4.05
CA ALA A 62 -1.73 9.12 -4.94
C ALA A 62 -0.30 8.55 -4.98
N PHE A 63 0.23 8.17 -3.83
CA PHE A 63 1.56 7.56 -3.71
C PHE A 63 1.62 6.23 -4.48
N HIS A 64 0.70 5.31 -4.19
CA HIS A 64 0.67 4.01 -4.86
C HIS A 64 0.39 4.15 -6.35
N GLY A 65 -0.52 5.03 -6.74
CA GLY A 65 -0.84 5.31 -8.14
C GLY A 65 0.36 5.78 -8.95
N ALA A 66 1.20 6.62 -8.35
CA ALA A 66 2.43 7.09 -9.01
C ALA A 66 3.41 5.93 -9.26
N ILE A 67 3.49 4.97 -8.34
CA ILE A 67 4.30 3.75 -8.53
C ILE A 67 3.73 2.93 -9.70
N TYR A 68 2.42 2.71 -9.73
CA TYR A 68 1.78 1.93 -10.79
C TYR A 68 2.00 2.56 -12.16
N ASP A 69 1.86 3.89 -12.25
CA ASP A 69 2.09 4.63 -13.49
C ASP A 69 3.54 4.52 -13.96
N ALA A 70 4.49 4.51 -13.03
CA ALA A 70 5.91 4.42 -13.35
C ALA A 70 6.35 3.03 -13.85
N SER A 71 5.50 2.02 -13.69
CA SER A 71 5.80 0.65 -14.17
C SER A 71 5.89 0.55 -15.70
N GLY A 72 5.29 1.49 -16.41
CA GLY A 72 5.20 1.46 -17.86
C GLY A 72 4.00 0.67 -18.39
N ASN A 73 3.18 0.10 -17.51
CA ASN A 73 1.95 -0.61 -17.90
C ASN A 73 0.77 -0.06 -17.10
N PRO A 74 -0.11 0.76 -17.73
CA PRO A 74 -1.23 1.38 -17.01
C PRO A 74 -2.27 0.39 -16.49
N MET A 75 -2.27 -0.85 -16.96
CA MET A 75 -3.24 -1.86 -16.52
C MET A 75 -3.02 -2.27 -15.06
N TYR A 76 -1.80 -2.20 -14.54
CA TYR A 76 -1.55 -2.47 -13.12
C TYR A 76 -2.40 -1.58 -12.22
N GLY A 77 -2.40 -0.27 -12.48
CA GLY A 77 -3.20 0.66 -11.69
C GLY A 77 -4.69 0.37 -11.76
N GLN A 78 -5.20 0.06 -12.95
CA GLN A 78 -6.61 -0.27 -13.13
C GLN A 78 -7.01 -1.54 -12.37
N ILE A 79 -6.20 -2.59 -12.44
CA ILE A 79 -6.48 -3.85 -11.74
C ILE A 79 -6.39 -3.65 -10.23
N LEU A 80 -5.33 -3.00 -9.74
CA LEU A 80 -5.12 -2.82 -8.30
C LEU A 80 -6.18 -1.91 -7.67
N VAL A 81 -6.59 -0.85 -8.35
CA VAL A 81 -7.70 0.00 -7.88
C VAL A 81 -9.01 -0.79 -7.84
N ASN A 82 -9.29 -1.61 -8.84
CA ASN A 82 -10.48 -2.43 -8.85
C ASN A 82 -10.47 -3.50 -7.75
N LEU A 83 -9.31 -4.06 -7.42
CA LEU A 83 -9.19 -4.98 -6.29
C LEU A 83 -9.53 -4.28 -4.96
N ASP A 84 -9.11 -3.04 -4.78
CA ASP A 84 -9.47 -2.26 -3.60
C ASP A 84 -10.98 -2.03 -3.51
N HIS A 85 -11.63 -1.75 -4.64
CA HIS A 85 -13.06 -1.52 -4.70
C HIS A 85 -13.89 -2.80 -4.58
N ALA A 86 -13.34 -3.95 -4.98
CA ALA A 86 -14.05 -5.24 -4.96
C ALA A 86 -14.49 -5.67 -3.56
N LEU A 87 -13.84 -5.12 -2.54
CA LEU A 87 -14.17 -5.41 -1.14
C LEU A 87 -14.52 -4.09 -0.43
N GLU A 88 -15.71 -3.57 -0.71
CA GLU A 88 -16.21 -2.40 0.01
C GLU A 88 -16.48 -2.77 1.46
N ARG A 89 -15.90 -2.00 2.35
CA ARG A 89 -16.08 -2.13 3.79
C ARG A 89 -17.00 -1.03 4.27
N GLY A 90 -18.09 -1.41 4.90
CA GLY A 90 -19.06 -0.47 5.44
C GLY A 90 -18.48 0.42 6.53
N GLY A 91 -19.14 1.53 6.82
CA GLY A 91 -18.66 2.63 7.64
C GLY A 91 -18.07 2.29 9.02
N THR A 92 -18.54 1.22 9.69
CA THR A 92 -18.05 0.83 11.02
C THR A 92 -17.04 -0.33 10.98
N SER A 93 -16.65 -0.81 9.79
CA SER A 93 -15.67 -1.88 9.69
C SER A 93 -14.33 -1.45 10.28
N PRO A 94 -13.68 -2.28 11.12
CA PRO A 94 -12.37 -1.95 11.67
C PRO A 94 -11.30 -1.81 10.58
N PHE A 95 -11.46 -2.48 9.44
CA PHE A 95 -10.55 -2.36 8.31
C PHE A 95 -10.69 -1.02 7.56
N ASN A 96 -11.74 -0.25 7.89
CA ASN A 96 -11.97 1.07 7.34
C ASN A 96 -11.62 2.19 8.34
N ALA A 97 -11.18 1.84 9.54
CA ALA A 97 -10.81 2.81 10.56
C ALA A 97 -9.52 3.55 10.18
N ASP A 98 -9.42 4.82 10.57
CA ASP A 98 -8.24 5.63 10.29
C ASP A 98 -6.98 5.08 10.97
N ALA A 99 -7.13 4.34 12.07
CA ALA A 99 -6.02 3.69 12.76
C ALA A 99 -5.53 2.42 12.05
N PHE A 100 -6.31 1.85 11.12
CA PHE A 100 -5.92 0.64 10.40
C PHE A 100 -4.76 0.92 9.44
N GLY A 101 -3.73 0.11 9.52
CA GLY A 101 -2.58 0.21 8.60
C GLY A 101 -1.52 1.22 9.02
N LEU A 102 -1.65 1.89 10.16
CA LEU A 102 -0.70 2.94 10.57
C LEU A 102 0.74 2.45 10.67
N ASP A 103 0.96 1.21 11.10
CA ASP A 103 2.29 0.64 11.24
C ASP A 103 3.00 0.45 9.90
N SER A 104 2.26 0.45 8.79
CA SER A 104 2.83 0.32 7.45
C SER A 104 3.41 1.63 6.91
N PHE A 105 3.03 2.79 7.45
CA PHE A 105 3.42 4.08 6.87
C PHE A 105 4.92 4.38 6.93
N PRO A 106 5.66 4.08 8.00
CA PRO A 106 7.12 4.22 7.95
C PRO A 106 7.76 3.38 6.85
N ILE A 107 7.16 2.22 6.53
CA ILE A 107 7.64 1.33 5.46
C ILE A 107 7.41 1.95 4.08
N HIS A 108 6.39 2.81 3.92
CA HIS A 108 6.19 3.58 2.68
C HIS A 108 7.41 4.44 2.38
N ARG A 109 8.03 5.03 3.41
CA ARG A 109 9.26 5.82 3.21
C ARG A 109 10.41 4.93 2.72
N ASP A 110 10.57 3.77 3.30
CA ASP A 110 11.60 2.81 2.87
C ASP A 110 11.38 2.39 1.42
N LEU A 111 10.12 2.19 1.01
CA LEU A 111 9.77 1.84 -0.37
C LEU A 111 10.13 2.97 -1.34
N ALA A 112 9.75 4.20 -1.01
CA ALA A 112 10.06 5.35 -1.85
C ALA A 112 11.57 5.54 -1.97
N ASP A 113 12.33 5.35 -0.90
CA ASP A 113 13.78 5.47 -0.90
C ASP A 113 14.44 4.40 -1.78
N ALA A 114 13.96 3.15 -1.73
CA ALA A 114 14.45 2.07 -2.60
C ALA A 114 14.20 2.37 -4.07
N ILE A 115 13.02 2.91 -4.40
CA ILE A 115 12.69 3.31 -5.77
C ILE A 115 13.57 4.47 -6.22
N LEU A 116 13.76 5.47 -5.34
CA LEU A 116 14.61 6.62 -5.63
C LEU A 116 16.06 6.20 -5.91
N ALA A 117 16.54 5.20 -5.18
CA ALA A 117 17.88 4.63 -5.36
C ALA A 117 17.99 3.65 -6.55
N SER A 118 16.90 3.39 -7.26
CA SER A 118 16.84 2.41 -8.36
C SER A 118 17.21 0.99 -7.92
N ASP A 119 16.94 0.64 -6.67
CA ASP A 119 17.24 -0.69 -6.11
C ASP A 119 15.98 -1.56 -6.14
N ALA A 120 15.77 -2.28 -7.24
CA ALA A 120 14.58 -3.09 -7.48
C ALA A 120 14.47 -4.26 -6.48
N GLU A 121 15.57 -4.90 -6.13
CA GLU A 121 15.54 -6.01 -5.18
C GLU A 121 15.15 -5.53 -3.78
N LEU A 122 15.69 -4.41 -3.34
CA LEU A 122 15.31 -3.81 -2.07
C LEU A 122 13.85 -3.36 -2.08
N ALA A 123 13.40 -2.73 -3.18
CA ALA A 123 12.01 -2.29 -3.31
C ALA A 123 11.03 -3.45 -3.17
N VAL A 124 11.34 -4.60 -3.77
CA VAL A 124 10.51 -5.82 -3.65
C VAL A 124 10.52 -6.35 -2.20
N GLN A 125 11.67 -6.38 -1.55
CA GLN A 125 11.74 -6.78 -0.13
C GLN A 125 10.89 -5.86 0.74
N VAL A 126 10.93 -4.56 0.49
CA VAL A 126 10.19 -3.57 1.26
C VAL A 126 8.69 -3.68 1.05
N ILE A 127 8.22 -3.87 -0.19
CA ILE A 127 6.77 -4.03 -0.43
C ILE A 127 6.25 -5.29 0.25
N ASN A 128 7.02 -6.38 0.27
CA ASN A 128 6.62 -7.58 0.98
C ASN A 128 6.55 -7.35 2.49
N ARG A 129 7.49 -6.62 3.07
CA ARG A 129 7.45 -6.25 4.49
C ARG A 129 6.22 -5.39 4.81
N LEU A 130 5.87 -4.46 3.94
CA LEU A 130 4.68 -3.63 4.09
C LEU A 130 3.41 -4.49 4.10
N LEU A 131 3.28 -5.39 3.14
CA LEU A 131 2.13 -6.29 3.04
C LEU A 131 2.06 -7.24 4.24
N ASP A 132 3.19 -7.77 4.70
CA ASP A 132 3.25 -8.62 5.90
C ASP A 132 2.73 -7.88 7.13
N THR A 133 3.12 -6.61 7.30
CA THR A 133 2.67 -5.77 8.41
C THR A 133 1.16 -5.61 8.41
N VAL A 134 0.56 -5.37 7.25
CA VAL A 134 -0.89 -5.23 7.13
C VAL A 134 -1.60 -6.58 7.37
N GLU A 135 -1.06 -7.67 6.84
CA GLU A 135 -1.63 -9.01 7.06
C GLU A 135 -1.65 -9.40 8.54
N VAL A 136 -0.59 -9.10 9.27
CA VAL A 136 -0.51 -9.34 10.72
C VAL A 136 -1.62 -8.57 11.44
N GLU A 137 -1.86 -7.31 11.06
CA GLU A 137 -2.92 -6.51 11.66
C GLU A 137 -4.31 -7.06 11.32
N VAL A 138 -4.54 -7.47 10.07
CA VAL A 138 -5.80 -8.10 9.67
C VAL A 138 -6.06 -9.35 10.49
N GLN A 139 -5.06 -10.21 10.65
CA GLN A 139 -5.19 -11.44 11.41
C GLN A 139 -5.47 -11.14 12.90
N ALA A 140 -4.81 -10.14 13.47
CA ALA A 140 -5.06 -9.72 14.85
C ALA A 140 -6.51 -9.25 15.06
N ILE A 141 -7.06 -8.51 14.11
CA ILE A 141 -8.46 -8.06 14.15
C ILE A 141 -9.41 -9.25 14.05
N ILE A 142 -9.15 -10.21 13.15
CA ILE A 142 -9.95 -11.46 13.04
C ILE A 142 -9.96 -12.21 14.37
N ASP A 143 -8.81 -12.26 15.04
CA ASP A 143 -8.65 -12.96 16.31
C ASP A 143 -9.18 -12.19 17.52
N GLY A 144 -9.84 -11.06 17.30
CA GLY A 144 -10.45 -10.22 18.35
C GLY A 144 -9.53 -9.15 18.91
N GLY A 145 -8.40 -8.86 18.21
CA GLY A 145 -7.51 -7.76 18.57
C GLY A 145 -8.12 -6.40 18.26
N LYS A 146 -7.42 -5.33 18.68
CA LYS A 146 -7.82 -3.94 18.46
C LYS A 146 -6.90 -3.29 17.44
N VAL A 147 -7.48 -2.37 16.66
CA VAL A 147 -6.69 -1.49 15.80
C VAL A 147 -5.92 -0.51 16.69
N SER A 148 -4.61 -0.50 16.54
CA SER A 148 -3.71 0.33 17.35
C SER A 148 -3.72 1.80 16.94
#